data_3255bb83dc175690accf82c14eaffe5c
#
_entry.id   3255bb83dc175690accf82c14eaffe5c
#
_cell.length_a   1.000
_cell.length_b   1.000
_cell.length_c   1.000
_cell.angle_alpha   90.00
_cell.angle_beta   90.00
_cell.angle_gamma   90.00
#
_symmetry.space_group_name_H-M   'P 1'
#
loop_
_entity.id
_entity.type
_entity.pdbx_description
1 polymer ?
#
loop_
_entity_poly.entity_id
_entity_poly.type
_entity_poly.pdbx_seq_one_letter_code
_entity_poly.pdbx_strand_id
1 'polypeptide(L)'
;ARRVKYDRHKTIVAYAMSMNPPIEDMKRLGFYDVAERKRDPGRSTERLLDNGIYSPYLNVNKKFVAGVYKEHNLMKELYPMTKSCAWGPESGNTNYPEPCGKCFWCNEKAWAFK
;
A
#
# COMPACT_ATOMS: atom_id res chain seq x y z
N ALA A 1 7.14 11.37 17.13
CA ALA A 1 6.39 11.77 15.92
C ALA A 1 5.61 13.05 16.21
N ARG A 2 5.83 14.08 15.43
CA ARG A 2 5.02 15.31 15.54
C ARG A 2 3.59 15.00 15.12
N ARG A 3 2.65 15.10 16.04
CA ARG A 3 1.25 15.17 15.67
C ARG A 3 1.03 16.44 14.88
N VAL A 4 0.76 16.32 13.60
CA VAL A 4 0.30 17.45 12.80
C VAL A 4 -1.12 17.77 13.28
N LYS A 5 -1.30 18.91 13.96
CA LYS A 5 -2.62 19.46 14.22
C LYS A 5 -3.13 20.01 12.90
N TYR A 6 -4.14 19.38 12.35
CA TYR A 6 -4.81 19.89 11.15
C TYR A 6 -6.22 20.38 11.50
N ASP A 7 -6.60 21.46 10.86
CA ASP A 7 -7.94 22.01 10.94
C ASP A 7 -8.86 21.20 9.98
N ARG A 8 -9.92 20.59 10.52
CA ARG A 8 -10.90 19.81 9.73
C ARG A 8 -11.50 20.57 8.55
N HIS A 9 -11.55 21.88 8.62
CA HIS A 9 -12.15 22.73 7.58
C HIS A 9 -11.15 23.15 6.50
N LYS A 10 -9.86 23.01 6.74
CA LYS A 10 -8.80 23.51 5.87
C LYS A 10 -7.81 22.45 5.40
N THR A 11 -7.78 21.27 6.01
CA THR A 11 -6.80 20.23 5.73
C THR A 11 -7.50 18.93 5.38
N ILE A 12 -7.14 18.35 4.25
CA ILE A 12 -7.53 17.01 3.83
C ILE A 12 -6.32 16.10 4.00
N VAL A 13 -6.51 14.99 4.70
CA VAL A 13 -5.51 13.94 4.83
C VAL A 13 -5.84 12.83 3.84
N ALA A 14 -4.93 12.58 2.90
CA ALA A 14 -5.08 11.50 1.94
C ALA A 14 -4.29 10.27 2.38
N TYR A 15 -4.94 9.10 2.36
CA TYR A 15 -4.31 7.81 2.62
C TYR A 15 -4.25 6.99 1.33
N ALA A 16 -3.11 6.39 1.07
CA ALA A 16 -2.90 5.52 -0.08
C ALA A 16 -3.12 4.03 0.26
N MET A 17 -4.03 3.73 1.18
CA MET A 17 -4.40 2.35 1.49
C MET A 17 -5.15 1.72 0.33
N SER A 18 -4.78 0.49 -0.03
CA SER A 18 -5.41 -0.30 -1.08
C SER A 18 -5.95 -1.62 -0.54
N MET A 19 -6.84 -2.26 -1.30
CA MET A 19 -7.32 -3.60 -1.00
C MET A 19 -6.19 -4.62 -1.02
N ASN A 20 -6.42 -5.73 -0.35
CA ASN A 20 -5.57 -6.91 -0.51
C ASN A 20 -5.64 -7.44 -1.95
N PRO A 21 -4.61 -8.14 -2.41
CA PRO A 21 -4.72 -9.02 -3.57
C PRO A 21 -5.88 -10.01 -3.42
N PRO A 22 -6.40 -10.57 -4.52
CA PRO A 22 -7.36 -11.67 -4.46
C PRO A 22 -6.84 -12.83 -3.61
N ILE A 23 -7.74 -13.55 -2.94
CA ILE A 23 -7.36 -14.63 -2.01
C ILE A 23 -6.44 -15.67 -2.63
N GLU A 24 -6.68 -16.01 -3.89
CA GLU A 24 -5.84 -16.98 -4.60
C GLU A 24 -4.41 -16.49 -4.81
N ASP A 25 -4.26 -15.21 -5.13
CA ASP A 25 -2.94 -14.59 -5.24
C ASP A 25 -2.28 -14.45 -3.86
N MET A 26 -3.05 -14.14 -2.83
CA MET A 26 -2.56 -14.11 -1.43
C MET A 26 -1.94 -15.45 -1.02
N LYS A 27 -2.59 -16.56 -1.36
CA LYS A 27 -2.06 -17.92 -1.11
C LYS A 27 -0.75 -18.17 -1.84
N ARG A 28 -0.65 -17.76 -3.11
CA ARG A 28 0.59 -17.86 -3.89
C ARG A 28 1.73 -17.02 -3.32
N LEU A 29 1.38 -15.89 -2.70
CA LEU A 29 2.34 -15.03 -2.03
C LEU A 29 2.74 -15.53 -0.63
N GLY A 30 2.22 -16.70 -0.22
CA GLY A 30 2.55 -17.32 1.07
C GLY A 30 1.75 -16.77 2.25
N PHE A 31 0.68 -16.05 2.01
CA PHE A 31 -0.19 -15.51 3.06
C PHE A 31 -1.48 -16.31 3.16
N TYR A 32 -1.58 -17.08 4.22
CA TYR A 32 -2.73 -17.92 4.49
C TYR A 32 -3.73 -17.27 5.44
N ASP A 33 -3.30 -16.30 6.21
CA ASP A 33 -4.17 -15.59 7.15
C ASP A 33 -4.45 -14.17 6.65
N VAL A 34 -5.61 -14.00 6.03
CA VAL A 34 -6.11 -12.71 5.56
C VAL A 34 -6.66 -11.88 6.73
N ALA A 35 -6.82 -12.50 7.92
CA ALA A 35 -7.46 -11.86 9.07
C ALA A 35 -6.66 -10.69 9.61
N GLU A 36 -5.33 -10.75 9.54
CA GLU A 36 -4.46 -9.68 9.99
C GLU A 36 -4.52 -8.43 9.11
N ARG A 37 -4.99 -8.57 7.88
CA ARG A 37 -5.14 -7.47 6.93
C ARG A 37 -6.59 -7.21 6.54
N LYS A 38 -7.51 -7.35 7.48
CA LYS A 38 -8.90 -6.96 7.25
C LYS A 38 -8.98 -5.45 6.94
N ARG A 39 -8.86 -5.17 5.68
CA ARG A 39 -9.31 -3.89 5.17
C ARG A 39 -10.78 -4.05 4.82
N ASP A 40 -11.61 -3.44 5.60
CA ASP A 40 -13.05 -3.50 5.44
C ASP A 40 -13.46 -2.73 4.18
N PRO A 41 -13.80 -3.42 3.07
CA PRO A 41 -14.27 -2.74 1.87
C PRO A 41 -15.60 -2.01 2.10
N GLY A 42 -16.34 -2.33 3.15
CA GLY A 42 -17.59 -1.66 3.47
C GLY A 42 -17.42 -0.24 4.00
N ARG A 43 -16.24 0.12 4.46
CA ARG A 43 -15.89 1.48 4.87
C ARG A 43 -15.16 2.28 3.79
N SER A 44 -14.94 1.68 2.67
CA SER A 44 -14.22 2.28 1.57
C SER A 44 -15.14 3.12 0.72
N THR A 45 -15.38 4.31 1.14
CA THR A 45 -15.88 5.31 0.24
C THR A 45 -14.70 6.12 -0.26
N GLU A 46 -14.57 6.28 -1.56
CA GLU A 46 -13.71 7.27 -2.20
C GLU A 46 -14.11 8.70 -1.77
N ARG A 47 -15.07 8.78 -0.87
CA ARG A 47 -15.61 10.03 -0.36
C ARG A 47 -14.66 10.62 0.66
N LEU A 48 -14.54 11.91 0.61
CA LEU A 48 -14.04 12.67 1.73
C LEU A 48 -14.97 12.40 2.92
N LEU A 49 -14.43 11.76 3.95
CA LEU A 49 -15.17 11.55 5.19
C LEU A 49 -15.31 12.89 5.94
N ASP A 50 -16.35 13.00 6.77
CA ASP A 50 -16.62 14.21 7.58
C ASP A 50 -15.44 14.64 8.46
N ASN A 51 -14.51 13.71 8.74
CA ASN A 51 -13.29 13.98 9.49
C ASN A 51 -12.11 14.50 8.63
N GLY A 52 -12.31 14.79 7.34
CA GLY A 52 -11.28 15.27 6.44
C GLY A 52 -10.33 14.18 5.92
N ILE A 53 -10.70 12.91 6.00
CA ILE A 53 -9.91 11.78 5.50
C ILE A 53 -10.41 11.38 4.12
N TYR A 54 -9.47 11.26 3.18
CA TYR A 54 -9.73 10.82 1.81
C TYR A 54 -8.87 9.58 1.49
N SER A 55 -9.50 8.53 1.03
CA SER A 55 -8.86 7.24 0.75
C SER A 55 -9.26 6.72 -0.63
N PRO A 56 -8.67 7.23 -1.70
CA PRO A 56 -9.13 6.96 -3.06
C PRO A 56 -8.88 5.53 -3.53
N TYR A 57 -7.96 4.78 -2.91
CA TYR A 57 -7.55 3.45 -3.36
C TYR A 57 -8.14 2.29 -2.57
N LEU A 58 -9.08 2.54 -1.66
CA LEU A 58 -9.63 1.48 -0.80
C LEU A 58 -10.34 0.37 -1.56
N ASN A 59 -10.91 0.67 -2.73
CA ASN A 59 -11.66 -0.28 -3.56
C ASN A 59 -10.83 -0.93 -4.66
N VAL A 60 -9.56 -0.65 -4.73
CA VAL A 60 -8.64 -1.20 -5.74
C VAL A 60 -7.42 -1.78 -5.07
N ASN A 61 -6.85 -2.81 -5.67
CA ASN A 61 -5.61 -3.39 -5.16
C ASN A 61 -4.38 -2.71 -5.78
N LYS A 62 -3.20 -3.16 -5.39
CA LYS A 62 -1.94 -2.56 -5.84
C LYS A 62 -1.68 -2.69 -7.35
N LYS A 63 -2.33 -3.63 -8.05
CA LYS A 63 -2.26 -3.70 -9.53
C LYS A 63 -2.84 -2.47 -10.20
N PHE A 64 -3.89 -1.88 -9.63
CA PHE A 64 -4.40 -0.60 -10.12
C PHE A 64 -3.34 0.51 -9.98
N VAL A 65 -2.66 0.57 -8.86
CA VAL A 65 -1.57 1.54 -8.63
C VAL A 65 -0.44 1.30 -9.64
N ALA A 66 -0.08 0.05 -9.90
CA ALA A 66 0.90 -0.29 -10.93
C ALA A 66 0.46 0.16 -12.33
N GLY A 67 -0.83 0.02 -12.62
CA GLY A 67 -1.44 0.53 -13.86
C GLY A 67 -1.29 2.04 -14.01
N VAL A 68 -1.53 2.78 -12.93
CA VAL A 68 -1.32 4.25 -12.90
C VAL A 68 0.15 4.60 -13.19
N TYR A 69 1.09 3.88 -12.60
CA TYR A 69 2.52 4.10 -12.87
C TYR A 69 2.86 3.89 -14.35
N LYS A 70 2.32 2.82 -14.96
CA LYS A 70 2.54 2.52 -16.38
C LYS A 70 1.89 3.56 -17.30
N GLU A 71 0.67 3.94 -17.00
CA GLU A 71 -0.08 4.95 -17.76
C GLU A 71 0.62 6.31 -17.79
N HIS A 72 1.22 6.71 -16.68
CA HIS A 72 1.90 8.00 -16.54
C HIS A 72 3.42 7.92 -16.74
N ASN A 73 3.95 6.82 -17.27
CA ASN A 73 5.39 6.63 -17.54
C ASN A 73 6.28 6.81 -16.30
N LEU A 74 5.81 6.35 -15.14
CA LEU A 74 6.51 6.51 -13.85
C LEU A 74 7.42 5.33 -13.50
N MET A 75 7.47 4.29 -14.35
CA MET A 75 8.24 3.07 -14.07
C MET A 75 9.75 3.31 -14.08
N LYS A 76 10.23 4.24 -14.88
CA LYS A 76 11.66 4.53 -15.00
C LYS A 76 12.20 5.41 -13.89
N GLU A 77 11.47 6.45 -13.52
CA GLU A 77 11.95 7.49 -12.61
C GLU A 77 11.41 7.33 -11.19
N LEU A 78 10.12 7.05 -11.05
CA LEU A 78 9.47 6.99 -9.73
C LEU A 78 9.55 5.60 -9.10
N TYR A 79 9.25 4.55 -9.86
CA TYR A 79 9.18 3.18 -9.31
C TYR A 79 10.47 2.75 -8.59
N PRO A 80 11.69 3.00 -9.12
CA PRO A 80 12.93 2.61 -8.44
C PRO A 80 13.14 3.30 -7.09
N MET A 81 12.51 4.47 -6.88
CA MET A 81 12.61 5.22 -5.63
C MET A 81 11.64 4.73 -4.55
N THR A 82 10.67 3.90 -4.93
CA THR A 82 9.63 3.44 -4.00
C THR A 82 10.01 2.15 -3.31
N LYS A 83 9.73 2.07 -2.02
CA LYS A 83 9.96 0.87 -1.19
C LYS A 83 8.67 0.50 -0.49
N SER A 84 8.33 -0.78 -0.51
CA SER A 84 7.17 -1.34 0.20
C SER A 84 7.58 -2.19 1.39
N CYS A 85 8.87 -2.50 1.53
CA CYS A 85 9.38 -3.35 2.60
C CYS A 85 9.12 -2.73 3.97
N ALA A 86 8.52 -3.53 4.87
CA ALA A 86 8.28 -3.12 6.26
C ALA A 86 9.33 -3.68 7.24
N TRP A 87 10.27 -4.47 6.76
CA TRP A 87 11.29 -5.09 7.61
C TRP A 87 12.55 -4.24 7.66
N GLY A 88 12.95 -3.88 8.88
CA GLY A 88 14.23 -3.27 9.18
C GLY A 88 15.31 -4.29 9.55
N PRO A 89 16.50 -3.85 9.97
CA PRO A 89 17.57 -4.76 10.39
C PRO A 89 17.18 -5.63 11.59
N GLU A 90 16.41 -5.10 12.52
CA GLU A 90 15.89 -5.81 13.70
C GLU A 90 14.87 -6.90 13.35
N SER A 91 14.23 -6.82 12.19
CA SER A 91 13.30 -7.83 11.68
C SER A 91 13.97 -8.88 10.79
N GLY A 92 15.31 -8.90 10.73
CA GLY A 92 16.08 -9.86 9.94
C GLY A 92 16.27 -9.47 8.47
N ASN A 93 16.05 -8.23 8.11
CA ASN A 93 16.39 -7.73 6.78
C ASN A 93 17.89 -7.50 6.65
N THR A 94 18.59 -8.50 6.11
CA THR A 94 20.05 -8.44 5.90
C THR A 94 20.46 -7.51 4.76
N ASN A 95 19.51 -7.07 3.92
CA ASN A 95 19.75 -6.15 2.81
C ASN A 95 19.49 -4.68 3.17
N TYR A 96 19.08 -4.41 4.40
CA TYR A 96 18.77 -3.04 4.82
C TYR A 96 19.92 -2.07 4.47
N PRO A 97 19.64 -0.87 3.93
CA PRO A 97 18.33 -0.24 3.74
C PRO A 97 17.54 -0.68 2.51
N GLU A 98 18.00 -1.65 1.75
CA GLU A 98 17.28 -2.18 0.60
C GLU A 98 16.14 -3.13 1.02
N PRO A 99 15.11 -3.33 0.18
CA PRO A 99 14.02 -4.25 0.46
C PRO A 99 14.51 -5.68 0.70
N CYS A 100 13.90 -6.39 1.65
CA CYS A 100 14.28 -7.78 1.97
C CYS A 100 13.90 -8.78 0.86
N GLY A 101 12.94 -8.45 0.00
CA GLY A 101 12.44 -9.33 -1.07
C GLY A 101 11.60 -10.52 -0.60
N LYS A 102 11.35 -10.66 0.71
CA LYS A 102 10.71 -11.84 1.31
C LYS A 102 9.41 -11.53 2.04
N CYS A 103 9.27 -10.33 2.61
CA CYS A 103 8.06 -9.98 3.35
C CYS A 103 6.86 -9.83 2.40
N PHE A 104 5.66 -9.88 2.99
CA PHE A 104 4.43 -9.73 2.22
C PHE A 104 4.44 -8.49 1.32
N TRP A 105 4.85 -7.35 1.85
CA TRP A 105 4.82 -6.10 1.11
C TRP A 105 5.79 -6.08 -0.08
N CYS A 106 6.95 -6.72 0.04
CA CYS A 106 7.86 -6.93 -1.08
C CYS A 106 7.23 -7.83 -2.15
N ASN A 107 6.62 -8.94 -1.72
CA ASN A 107 5.97 -9.89 -2.61
C ASN A 107 4.73 -9.27 -3.28
N GLU A 108 3.92 -8.53 -2.53
CA GLU A 108 2.76 -7.82 -3.08
C GLU A 108 3.18 -6.79 -4.13
N LYS A 109 4.25 -6.04 -3.87
CA LYS A 109 4.79 -5.09 -4.85
C LYS A 109 5.25 -5.80 -6.12
N ALA A 110 6.02 -6.86 -5.99
CA ALA A 110 6.48 -7.66 -7.14
C ALA A 110 5.30 -8.23 -7.94
N TRP A 111 4.29 -8.75 -7.26
CA TRP A 111 3.06 -9.26 -7.87
C TRP A 111 2.30 -8.18 -8.65
N ALA A 112 2.20 -7.00 -8.07
CA ALA A 112 1.42 -5.91 -8.66
C ALA A 112 2.07 -5.31 -9.91
N PHE A 113 3.40 -5.21 -9.91
CA PHE A 113 4.17 -4.56 -10.98
C PHE A 113 4.73 -5.54 -12.02
N LYS A 114 4.42 -6.81 -11.88
CA LYS A 114 4.86 -7.87 -12.80
C LYS A 114 4.40 -7.70 -14.26
#